data_2dd3054ada93ec419ac3b3dc56356c7d
#
_entry.id   2dd3054ada93ec419ac3b3dc56356c7d
#
_cell.length_a   1.000
_cell.length_b   1.000
_cell.length_c   1.000
_cell.angle_alpha   90.00
_cell.angle_beta   90.00
_cell.angle_gamma   90.00
#
_symmetry.space_group_name_H-M   'P 1'
#
loop_
_entity.id
_entity.type
_entity.pdbx_description
1 polymer ?
#
loop_
_entity_poly.entity_id
_entity_poly.type
_entity_poly.pdbx_seq_one_letter_code
_entity_poly.pdbx_strand_id
1 'polypeptide(L)'
;MKLRTSSIIHAFALLHVATAVLCRLLNLGDELALTTLTIVLTVILCLRYRQSVEFSSIVIIIANILGYLLGNGIAALAGTFINHPLLSPAIATFTTTESMGWGLVFFMRRYADRYGKESKARSFEITWLSVAVAIILIVRIIISIFSSTLFEGGSVVNLSL
;
A
#
# COMPACT_ATOMS: atom_id res chain seq x y z
N MET A 1 -9.49 12.72 21.95
CA MET A 1 -8.46 11.70 22.20
C MET A 1 -7.50 11.68 21.03
N LYS A 2 -6.21 12.10 21.16
CA LYS A 2 -5.24 12.04 20.07
C LYS A 2 -4.70 10.62 19.99
N LEU A 3 -5.13 9.84 18.99
CA LEU A 3 -4.54 8.52 18.72
C LEU A 3 -3.03 8.67 18.53
N ARG A 4 -2.23 7.76 19.12
CA ARG A 4 -0.79 7.71 18.89
C ARG A 4 -0.50 7.26 17.45
N THR A 5 0.55 7.78 16.81
CA THR A 5 0.94 7.38 15.45
C THR A 5 1.15 5.86 15.34
N SER A 6 1.79 5.24 16.37
CA SER A 6 1.95 3.79 16.43
C SER A 6 0.61 3.05 16.38
N SER A 7 -0.40 3.51 17.11
CA SER A 7 -1.72 2.88 17.11
C SER A 7 -2.38 2.91 15.74
N ILE A 8 -2.15 3.99 14.98
CA ILE A 8 -2.66 4.09 13.60
C ILE A 8 -1.98 3.06 12.71
N ILE A 9 -0.64 2.98 12.75
CA ILE A 9 0.13 2.05 11.93
C ILE A 9 -0.27 0.60 12.24
N HIS A 10 -0.27 0.21 13.52
CA HIS A 10 -0.66 -1.15 13.92
C HIS A 10 -2.11 -1.49 13.54
N ALA A 11 -3.05 -0.56 13.72
CA ALA A 11 -4.44 -0.77 13.30
C ALA A 11 -4.55 -1.01 11.79
N PHE A 12 -3.83 -0.23 10.99
CA PHE A 12 -3.80 -0.45 9.54
C PHE A 12 -3.06 -1.72 9.16
N ALA A 13 -1.99 -2.11 9.84
CA ALA A 13 -1.32 -3.38 9.60
C ALA A 13 -2.27 -4.56 9.84
N LEU A 14 -3.02 -4.55 10.93
CA LEU A 14 -4.04 -5.56 11.21
C LEU A 14 -5.18 -5.54 10.17
N LEU A 15 -5.62 -4.37 9.75
CA LEU A 15 -6.67 -4.23 8.74
C LEU A 15 -6.21 -4.76 7.38
N HIS A 16 -4.96 -4.49 6.97
CA HIS A 16 -4.37 -5.05 5.76
C HIS A 16 -4.32 -6.58 5.81
N VAL A 17 -3.87 -7.16 6.94
CA VAL A 17 -3.85 -8.61 7.13
C VAL A 17 -5.25 -9.20 7.04
N ALA A 18 -6.22 -8.62 7.75
CA ALA A 18 -7.60 -9.10 7.71
C ALA A 18 -8.16 -9.07 6.28
N THR A 19 -7.89 -7.98 5.54
CA THR A 19 -8.30 -7.85 4.14
C THR A 19 -7.63 -8.88 3.24
N ALA A 20 -6.32 -9.07 3.35
CA ALA A 20 -5.57 -10.04 2.56
C ALA A 20 -6.07 -11.48 2.81
N VAL A 21 -6.28 -11.86 4.07
CA VAL A 21 -6.78 -13.18 4.44
C VAL A 21 -8.21 -13.37 3.92
N LEU A 22 -9.08 -12.37 4.10
CA LEU A 22 -10.47 -12.44 3.64
C LEU A 22 -10.56 -12.57 2.12
N CYS A 23 -9.82 -11.75 1.37
CA CYS A 23 -9.79 -11.83 -0.09
C CYS A 23 -9.34 -13.22 -0.57
N ARG A 24 -8.30 -13.79 0.06
CA ARG A 24 -7.83 -15.15 -0.27
C ARG A 24 -8.86 -16.24 0.04
N LEU A 25 -9.56 -16.14 1.18
CA LEU A 25 -10.61 -17.10 1.53
C LEU A 25 -11.78 -17.05 0.55
N LEU A 26 -12.05 -15.87 -0.03
CA LEU A 26 -13.11 -15.67 -1.01
C LEU A 26 -12.64 -15.86 -2.47
N ASN A 27 -11.36 -16.24 -2.68
CA ASN A 27 -10.72 -16.30 -4.01
C ASN A 27 -10.83 -14.99 -4.80
N LEU A 28 -10.76 -13.84 -4.10
CA LEU A 28 -10.77 -12.52 -4.69
C LEU A 28 -9.35 -11.96 -4.75
N GLY A 29 -9.06 -11.13 -5.76
CA GLY A 29 -7.80 -10.36 -5.81
C GLY A 29 -7.76 -9.32 -4.69
N ASP A 30 -6.69 -9.32 -3.90
CA ASP A 30 -6.51 -8.40 -2.75
C ASP A 30 -5.83 -7.07 -3.11
N GLU A 31 -5.28 -6.97 -4.33
CA GLU A 31 -4.43 -5.86 -4.74
C GLU A 31 -5.11 -4.47 -4.65
N LEU A 32 -6.33 -4.34 -5.15
CA LEU A 32 -7.06 -3.07 -5.11
C LEU A 32 -7.41 -2.66 -3.68
N ALA A 33 -7.83 -3.63 -2.86
CA ALA A 33 -8.18 -3.38 -1.48
C ALA A 33 -6.95 -2.95 -0.66
N LEU A 34 -5.83 -3.66 -0.78
CA LEU A 34 -4.58 -3.33 -0.09
C LEU A 34 -4.01 -1.99 -0.57
N THR A 35 -4.06 -1.70 -1.89
CA THR A 35 -3.65 -0.40 -2.45
C THR A 35 -4.48 0.74 -1.85
N THR A 36 -5.80 0.56 -1.77
CA THR A 36 -6.70 1.57 -1.19
C THR A 36 -6.38 1.82 0.28
N LEU A 37 -6.17 0.78 1.07
CA LEU A 37 -5.80 0.90 2.47
C LEU A 37 -4.44 1.60 2.65
N THR A 38 -3.47 1.32 1.79
CA THR A 38 -2.16 1.99 1.77
C THR A 38 -2.30 3.48 1.49
N ILE A 39 -3.15 3.87 0.52
CA ILE A 39 -3.44 5.27 0.22
C ILE A 39 -4.05 5.95 1.45
N VAL A 40 -5.07 5.35 2.05
CA VAL A 40 -5.76 5.91 3.24
C VAL A 40 -4.79 6.08 4.40
N LEU A 41 -3.95 5.07 4.69
CA LEU A 41 -2.92 5.16 5.73
C LEU A 41 -1.97 6.33 5.46
N THR A 42 -1.47 6.45 4.22
CA THR A 42 -0.53 7.49 3.83
C THR A 42 -1.17 8.88 3.97
N VAL A 43 -2.41 9.05 3.52
CA VAL A 43 -3.17 10.31 3.67
C VAL A 43 -3.32 10.68 5.14
N ILE A 44 -3.72 9.75 6.00
CA ILE A 44 -3.86 9.99 7.45
C ILE A 44 -2.53 10.42 8.06
N LEU A 45 -1.42 9.79 7.69
CA LEU A 45 -0.10 10.17 8.17
C LEU A 45 0.30 11.57 7.65
N CYS A 46 0.08 11.88 6.37
CA CYS A 46 0.36 13.20 5.80
C CYS A 46 -0.44 14.31 6.52
N LEU A 47 -1.73 14.11 6.72
CA LEU A 47 -2.59 15.05 7.47
C LEU A 47 -2.11 15.23 8.92
N ARG A 48 -1.70 14.13 9.57
CA ARG A 48 -1.18 14.17 10.93
C ARG A 48 0.10 14.97 11.06
N TYR A 49 0.98 14.87 10.08
CA TYR A 49 2.25 15.59 10.03
C TYR A 49 2.15 16.94 9.31
N ARG A 50 0.92 17.37 8.97
CA ARG A 50 0.62 18.67 8.31
C ARG A 50 1.46 18.88 7.05
N GLN A 51 1.59 17.86 6.24
CA GLN A 51 2.31 17.95 4.97
C GLN A 51 1.51 18.74 3.93
N SER A 52 2.20 19.39 2.97
CA SER A 52 1.54 20.03 1.84
C SER A 52 0.89 18.98 0.93
N VAL A 53 -0.07 19.41 0.11
CA VAL A 53 -0.81 18.51 -0.80
C VAL A 53 0.12 17.94 -1.85
N GLU A 54 0.98 18.77 -2.42
CA GLU A 54 1.95 18.38 -3.44
C GLU A 54 2.90 17.30 -2.90
N PHE A 55 3.43 17.52 -1.70
CA PHE A 55 4.28 16.54 -1.02
C PHE A 55 3.51 15.26 -0.71
N SER A 56 2.29 15.36 -0.23
CA SER A 56 1.44 14.21 0.08
C SER A 56 1.17 13.35 -1.16
N SER A 57 0.91 13.97 -2.31
CA SER A 57 0.69 13.27 -3.58
C SER A 57 1.92 12.46 -4.01
N ILE A 58 3.11 13.05 -3.92
CA ILE A 58 4.38 12.37 -4.23
C ILE A 58 4.60 11.21 -3.25
N VAL A 59 4.37 11.43 -1.97
CA VAL A 59 4.54 10.39 -0.93
C VAL A 59 3.58 9.23 -1.14
N ILE A 60 2.33 9.48 -1.54
CA ILE A 60 1.36 8.42 -1.85
C ILE A 60 1.84 7.54 -3.00
N ILE A 61 2.35 8.15 -4.09
CA ILE A 61 2.87 7.40 -5.23
C ILE A 61 4.06 6.54 -4.81
N ILE A 62 5.04 7.15 -4.13
CA ILE A 62 6.24 6.45 -3.66
C ILE A 62 5.86 5.33 -2.69
N ALA A 63 4.97 5.58 -1.73
CA ALA A 63 4.52 4.58 -0.76
C ALA A 63 3.88 3.36 -1.44
N ASN A 64 3.07 3.57 -2.48
CA ASN A 64 2.47 2.46 -3.21
C ASN A 64 3.50 1.64 -3.99
N ILE A 65 4.47 2.28 -4.65
CA ILE A 65 5.55 1.58 -5.36
C ILE A 65 6.41 0.78 -4.36
N LEU A 66 6.84 1.42 -3.28
CA LEU A 66 7.64 0.76 -2.25
C LEU A 66 6.86 -0.36 -1.54
N GLY A 67 5.59 -0.14 -1.23
CA GLY A 67 4.72 -1.14 -0.64
C GLY A 67 4.60 -2.40 -1.51
N TYR A 68 4.46 -2.21 -2.83
CA TYR A 68 4.42 -3.32 -3.78
C TYR A 68 5.77 -4.08 -3.84
N LEU A 69 6.89 -3.36 -3.96
CA LEU A 69 8.22 -3.96 -4.02
C LEU A 69 8.58 -4.71 -2.72
N LEU A 70 8.36 -4.07 -1.58
CA LEU A 70 8.59 -4.67 -0.26
C LEU A 70 7.66 -5.86 -0.02
N GLY A 71 6.38 -5.72 -0.39
CA GLY A 71 5.40 -6.78 -0.25
C GLY A 71 5.80 -8.04 -0.99
N ASN A 72 6.19 -7.91 -2.26
CA ASN A 72 6.66 -9.04 -3.07
C ASN A 72 7.95 -9.65 -2.52
N GLY A 73 8.92 -8.82 -2.11
CA GLY A 73 10.17 -9.29 -1.53
C GLY A 73 9.96 -10.04 -0.21
N ILE A 74 9.16 -9.49 0.70
CA ILE A 74 8.86 -10.13 1.99
C ILE A 74 8.00 -11.39 1.79
N ALA A 75 7.05 -11.38 0.84
CA ALA A 75 6.25 -12.55 0.53
C ALA A 75 7.10 -13.70 -0.03
N ALA A 76 8.05 -13.40 -0.91
CA ALA A 76 9.01 -14.38 -1.41
C ALA A 76 9.85 -14.98 -0.27
N LEU A 77 10.40 -14.14 0.61
CA LEU A 77 11.16 -14.59 1.78
C LEU A 77 10.28 -15.40 2.75
N ALA A 78 9.10 -14.90 3.10
CA ALA A 78 8.20 -15.61 4.00
C ALA A 78 7.80 -17.01 3.45
N GLY A 79 7.58 -17.08 2.13
CA GLY A 79 7.26 -18.35 1.44
C GLY A 79 8.37 -19.40 1.52
N THR A 80 9.64 -19.00 1.65
CA THR A 80 10.75 -19.96 1.82
C THR A 80 10.79 -20.60 3.21
N PHE A 81 10.30 -19.89 4.23
CA PHE A 81 10.36 -20.35 5.64
C PHE A 81 9.01 -20.87 6.16
N ILE A 82 7.91 -20.38 5.60
CA ILE A 82 6.56 -20.64 6.09
C ILE A 82 5.72 -21.22 4.95
N ASN A 83 5.69 -22.53 4.87
CA ASN A 83 4.90 -23.24 3.83
C ASN A 83 3.41 -23.36 4.27
N HIS A 84 2.75 -22.23 4.49
CA HIS A 84 1.33 -22.19 4.87
C HIS A 84 0.60 -21.15 4.03
N PRO A 85 -0.49 -21.51 3.32
CA PRO A 85 -1.11 -20.66 2.29
C PRO A 85 -1.72 -19.35 2.79
N LEU A 86 -2.11 -19.28 4.07
CA LEU A 86 -2.67 -18.07 4.69
C LEU A 86 -1.67 -17.34 5.58
N LEU A 87 -0.78 -18.07 6.25
CA LEU A 87 0.10 -17.48 7.26
C LEU A 87 1.26 -16.70 6.63
N SER A 88 1.87 -17.25 5.58
CA SER A 88 2.97 -16.59 4.85
C SER A 88 2.55 -15.20 4.32
N PRO A 89 1.45 -15.07 3.54
CA PRO A 89 1.00 -13.75 3.08
C PRO A 89 0.51 -12.84 4.21
N ALA A 90 -0.08 -13.37 5.27
CA ALA A 90 -0.49 -12.56 6.42
C ALA A 90 0.71 -11.89 7.10
N ILE A 91 1.77 -12.68 7.37
CA ILE A 91 3.02 -12.16 7.94
C ILE A 91 3.69 -11.17 7.00
N ALA A 92 3.75 -11.48 5.70
CA ALA A 92 4.32 -10.58 4.71
C ALA A 92 3.57 -9.24 4.67
N THR A 93 2.25 -9.28 4.62
CA THR A 93 1.40 -8.07 4.60
C THR A 93 1.56 -7.24 5.88
N PHE A 94 1.57 -7.89 7.04
CA PHE A 94 1.80 -7.21 8.32
C PHE A 94 3.15 -6.50 8.34
N THR A 95 4.21 -7.24 8.06
CA THR A 95 5.59 -6.73 8.10
C THR A 95 5.80 -5.61 7.09
N THR A 96 5.25 -5.73 5.89
CA THR A 96 5.31 -4.69 4.85
C THR A 96 4.62 -3.42 5.32
N THR A 97 3.39 -3.52 5.86
CA THR A 97 2.63 -2.35 6.31
C THR A 97 3.29 -1.65 7.48
N GLU A 98 3.81 -2.41 8.45
CA GLU A 98 4.57 -1.85 9.58
C GLU A 98 5.84 -1.14 9.11
N SER A 99 6.66 -1.81 8.31
CA SER A 99 7.92 -1.26 7.80
C SER A 99 7.69 0.02 6.99
N MET A 100 6.69 0.00 6.11
CA MET A 100 6.32 1.14 5.30
C MET A 100 5.76 2.29 6.16
N GLY A 101 4.86 1.99 7.09
CA GLY A 101 4.27 3.00 7.98
C GLY A 101 5.32 3.72 8.82
N TRP A 102 6.25 2.98 9.40
CA TRP A 102 7.36 3.57 10.16
C TRP A 102 8.37 4.30 9.27
N GLY A 103 8.66 3.78 8.09
CA GLY A 103 9.50 4.45 7.09
C GLY A 103 8.92 5.80 6.68
N LEU A 104 7.61 5.86 6.41
CA LEU A 104 6.91 7.12 6.10
C LEU A 104 6.98 8.12 7.26
N VAL A 105 6.75 7.67 8.48
CA VAL A 105 6.85 8.54 9.68
C VAL A 105 8.26 9.08 9.85
N PHE A 106 9.29 8.24 9.70
CA PHE A 106 10.67 8.67 9.74
C PHE A 106 10.98 9.73 8.69
N PHE A 107 10.55 9.49 7.46
CA PHE A 107 10.75 10.42 6.35
C PHE A 107 10.03 11.76 6.57
N MET A 108 8.76 11.73 7.00
CA MET A 108 7.98 12.93 7.27
C MET A 108 8.57 13.76 8.42
N ARG A 109 9.06 13.11 9.48
CA ARG A 109 9.74 13.82 10.58
C ARG A 109 11.01 14.52 10.08
N ARG A 110 11.85 13.79 9.34
CA ARG A 110 13.11 14.36 8.82
C ARG A 110 12.86 15.48 7.82
N TYR A 111 11.81 15.40 7.03
CA TYR A 111 11.40 16.47 6.12
C TYR A 111 10.92 17.71 6.89
N ALA A 112 10.08 17.53 7.89
CA ALA A 112 9.59 18.63 8.74
C ALA A 112 10.72 19.34 9.49
N ASP A 113 11.72 18.60 9.99
CA ASP A 113 12.89 19.16 10.67
C ASP A 113 13.77 19.99 9.72
N ARG A 114 13.85 19.58 8.44
CA ARG A 114 14.75 20.21 7.47
C ARG A 114 14.15 21.46 6.81
N TYR A 115 12.85 21.48 6.58
CA TYR A 115 12.16 22.53 5.81
C TYR A 115 11.28 23.46 6.64
N GLY A 116 11.29 23.32 7.96
CA GLY A 116 10.61 24.19 8.89
C GLY A 116 9.09 23.98 8.97
N LYS A 117 8.50 24.43 10.08
CA LYS A 117 7.06 24.33 10.37
C LYS A 117 6.18 25.30 9.57
N GLU A 118 6.72 26.01 8.60
CA GLU A 118 6.02 27.06 7.85
C GLU A 118 5.20 26.58 6.64
N SER A 119 4.98 25.30 6.50
CA SER A 119 3.88 24.89 5.64
C SER A 119 2.58 25.30 6.34
N LYS A 120 2.18 26.58 6.18
CA LYS A 120 0.77 26.96 6.36
C LYS A 120 -0.02 25.87 5.67
N ALA A 121 -0.89 25.19 6.42
CA ALA A 121 -1.85 24.25 5.87
C ALA A 121 -2.63 24.99 4.78
N ARG A 122 -2.09 25.02 3.56
CA ARG A 122 -2.80 25.46 2.39
C ARG A 122 -4.01 24.56 2.33
N SER A 123 -5.16 25.15 2.17
CA SER A 123 -6.42 24.43 2.05
C SER A 123 -6.17 23.21 1.18
N PHE A 124 -6.48 22.05 1.72
CA PHE A 124 -6.30 20.77 1.04
C PHE A 124 -7.06 20.84 -0.29
N GLU A 125 -6.35 21.09 -1.36
CA GLU A 125 -6.93 21.04 -2.70
C GLU A 125 -7.17 19.58 -3.03
N ILE A 126 -8.39 19.13 -2.71
CA ILE A 126 -8.89 17.76 -2.94
C ILE A 126 -8.58 17.29 -4.36
N THR A 127 -8.47 18.22 -5.32
CA THR A 127 -8.22 17.97 -6.72
C THR A 127 -6.93 17.21 -6.98
N TRP A 128 -5.79 17.60 -6.42
CA TRP A 128 -4.51 16.93 -6.69
C TRP A 128 -4.42 15.56 -6.01
N LEU A 129 -4.99 15.42 -4.84
CA LEU A 129 -5.05 14.12 -4.17
C LEU A 129 -5.94 13.15 -4.95
N SER A 130 -7.10 13.62 -5.44
CA SER A 130 -7.99 12.79 -6.26
C SER A 130 -7.34 12.38 -7.58
N VAL A 131 -6.55 13.27 -8.20
CA VAL A 131 -5.77 12.95 -9.40
C VAL A 131 -4.71 11.89 -9.10
N ALA A 132 -3.94 12.02 -8.02
CA ALA A 132 -2.94 11.03 -7.64
C ALA A 132 -3.56 9.66 -7.35
N VAL A 133 -4.68 9.62 -6.61
CA VAL A 133 -5.44 8.39 -6.35
C VAL A 133 -5.96 7.78 -7.66
N ALA A 134 -6.54 8.60 -8.54
CA ALA A 134 -7.04 8.14 -9.84
C ALA A 134 -5.93 7.52 -10.70
N ILE A 135 -4.76 8.16 -10.77
CA ILE A 135 -3.61 7.62 -11.51
C ILE A 135 -3.18 6.26 -10.95
N ILE A 136 -3.06 6.13 -9.64
CA ILE A 136 -2.68 4.86 -9.00
C ILE A 136 -3.70 3.77 -9.32
N LEU A 137 -4.99 4.07 -9.21
CA LEU A 137 -6.05 3.11 -9.51
C LEU A 137 -6.05 2.70 -10.98
N ILE A 138 -5.87 3.66 -11.91
CA ILE A 138 -5.79 3.37 -13.34
C ILE A 138 -4.59 2.47 -13.65
N VAL A 139 -3.41 2.79 -13.12
CA VAL A 139 -2.21 1.96 -13.31
C VAL A 139 -2.42 0.55 -12.77
N ARG A 140 -3.06 0.41 -11.60
CA ARG A 140 -3.36 -0.92 -11.02
C ARG A 140 -4.37 -1.69 -11.86
N ILE A 141 -5.40 -1.04 -12.38
CA ILE A 141 -6.38 -1.68 -13.27
C ILE A 141 -5.67 -2.18 -14.55
N ILE A 142 -4.82 -1.36 -15.16
CA ILE A 142 -4.05 -1.74 -16.35
C ILE A 142 -3.17 -2.96 -16.07
N ILE A 143 -2.43 -2.95 -14.95
CA ILE A 143 -1.60 -4.10 -14.54
C ILE A 143 -2.45 -5.35 -14.32
N SER A 144 -3.60 -5.22 -13.67
CA SER A 144 -4.51 -6.35 -13.43
C SER A 144 -5.06 -6.95 -14.73
N ILE A 145 -5.49 -6.11 -15.67
CA ILE A 145 -5.95 -6.56 -17.00
C ILE A 145 -4.83 -7.24 -17.77
N PHE A 146 -3.61 -6.65 -17.74
CA PHE A 146 -2.48 -7.21 -18.46
C PHE A 146 -2.02 -8.55 -17.87
N SER A 147 -2.05 -8.70 -16.55
CA SER A 147 -1.73 -9.98 -15.90
C SER A 147 -2.76 -11.06 -16.23
N SER A 148 -4.05 -10.75 -16.24
CA SER A 148 -5.09 -11.73 -16.57
C SER A 148 -4.97 -12.22 -18.03
N THR A 149 -4.68 -11.32 -18.97
CA THR A 149 -4.51 -11.70 -20.38
C THR A 149 -3.28 -12.57 -20.64
N LEU A 150 -2.19 -12.38 -19.88
CA LEU A 150 -1.00 -13.21 -20.00
C LEU A 150 -1.19 -14.62 -19.40
N PHE A 151 -2.01 -14.75 -18.35
CA PHE A 151 -2.27 -16.05 -17.73
C PHE A 151 -3.30 -16.87 -18.50
N GLU A 152 -4.30 -16.26 -19.14
CA GLU A 152 -5.28 -16.98 -19.97
C GLU A 152 -4.68 -17.44 -21.32
N GLY A 153 -3.67 -16.74 -21.84
CA GLY A 153 -2.98 -17.14 -23.08
C GLY A 153 -2.10 -18.39 -22.97
N GLY A 154 -1.80 -18.84 -21.74
CA GLY A 154 -0.94 -20.01 -21.50
C GLY A 154 -1.64 -21.36 -21.39
N SER A 155 -2.97 -21.41 -21.37
CA SER A 155 -3.71 -22.66 -21.13
C SER A 155 -4.30 -23.34 -22.38
N VAL A 156 -3.98 -22.89 -23.59
CA VAL A 156 -4.52 -23.44 -24.85
C VAL A 156 -3.48 -24.20 -25.65
N VAL A 157 -2.58 -24.93 -25.02
CA VAL A 157 -1.79 -25.96 -25.72
C VAL A 157 -1.82 -27.25 -24.90
N ASN A 158 -3.01 -27.85 -24.75
CA ASN A 158 -3.11 -29.29 -24.61
C ASN A 158 -3.36 -29.88 -26.00
N LEU A 159 -2.28 -30.18 -26.69
CA LEU A 159 -2.27 -31.05 -27.85
C LEU A 159 -2.69 -32.45 -27.39
N SER A 160 -3.90 -32.82 -27.74
CA SER A 160 -4.31 -34.22 -27.84
C SER A 160 -3.44 -34.92 -28.90
N LEU A 161 -2.60 -35.83 -28.47
CA LEU A 161 -2.08 -36.96 -29.24
C LEU A 161 -2.58 -38.25 -28.61
#